data_6267b0a51b4a961b45929520afed4e43
#
_entry.id   6267b0a51b4a961b45929520afed4e43
#
_cell.length_a   1.000
_cell.length_b   1.000
_cell.length_c   1.000
_cell.angle_alpha   90.00
_cell.angle_beta   90.00
_cell.angle_gamma   90.00
#
_symmetry.space_group_name_H-M   'P 1'
#
loop_
_entity.id
_entity.type
_entity.pdbx_description
1 polymer ?
#
loop_
_entity_poly.entity_id
_entity_poly.type
_entity_poly.pdbx_seq_one_letter_code
_entity_poly.pdbx_strand_id
1 'polypeptide(L)'
;QGVSSAASDVYKRQEHHDGFQNYRSELSHWNAAEMGPHRDIMGDLLVEAERAGMTLGASSHRVEHWWFLGHGQEFDSDIKQPMHLGDYAWPAMPERENQDLFSEPMPTDEFMTDWLLRCCEIVDRYHPRILYFDWWIQHSAVKPYLQRFAAYYFNVMESRGGCVINYKHDAFPFGIGVPDIERGQFAEAKPFLWQSDTSVMRGSWCYSVQPDKAVYKAPQEIVQDLLDVVSKNGRLLLNFGPKPDGTLADKDVEILHKLADWMRVNDECIHGTGLWRINQEGPTKIQEGQFADGASRNFTSEDFRFTCRGGNIYACLLYTSPSPRDRTRS
;
A
#
# COMPACT_ATOMS: atom_id res chain seq x y z
N GLN A 1 -2.63 6.31 23.76
CA GLN A 1 -1.51 7.18 24.01
C GLN A 1 -0.36 6.89 23.06
N GLY A 2 -0.41 6.81 21.91
CA GLY A 2 0.67 6.75 20.97
C GLY A 2 0.32 7.73 19.89
N VAL A 3 0.90 8.89 19.95
CA VAL A 3 0.92 9.76 18.80
C VAL A 3 1.68 8.97 17.73
N SER A 4 0.95 8.37 16.81
CA SER A 4 1.56 7.90 15.60
C SER A 4 2.15 9.13 14.93
N SER A 5 3.46 9.24 14.99
CA SER A 5 4.15 10.23 14.17
C SER A 5 3.84 9.93 12.71
N ALA A 6 3.57 10.96 11.95
CA ALA A 6 3.38 10.85 10.51
C ALA A 6 4.53 10.08 9.86
N ALA A 7 4.22 9.25 8.91
CA ALA A 7 5.15 8.42 8.16
C ALA A 7 5.81 7.30 8.97
N SER A 8 5.04 6.64 9.81
CA SER A 8 5.57 5.60 10.66
C SER A 8 5.58 4.20 10.06
N ASP A 9 5.02 4.01 8.87
CA ASP A 9 4.86 2.67 8.32
C ASP A 9 5.71 2.49 7.06
N VAL A 10 6.56 1.49 7.08
CA VAL A 10 7.33 1.05 5.91
C VAL A 10 6.67 -0.17 5.32
N TYR A 11 6.07 -0.01 4.15
CA TYR A 11 5.59 -1.12 3.35
C TYR A 11 6.66 -1.51 2.35
N LYS A 12 7.03 -2.77 2.35
CA LYS A 12 7.84 -3.36 1.31
C LYS A 12 7.13 -4.56 0.73
N ARG A 13 7.24 -4.72 -0.57
CA ARG A 13 6.80 -5.93 -1.26
C ARG A 13 7.73 -7.06 -0.86
N GLN A 14 7.31 -7.87 0.12
CA GLN A 14 8.08 -9.02 0.59
C GLN A 14 8.11 -10.11 -0.45
N GLU A 15 7.02 -10.23 -1.22
CA GLU A 15 6.90 -11.14 -2.33
C GLU A 15 5.95 -10.52 -3.37
N HIS A 16 6.40 -10.42 -4.62
CA HIS A 16 5.58 -9.94 -5.74
C HIS A 16 4.99 -11.11 -6.54
N HIS A 17 4.41 -10.82 -7.72
CA HIS A 17 3.77 -11.82 -8.58
C HIS A 17 4.73 -12.93 -9.02
N ASP A 18 6.01 -12.62 -9.21
CA ASP A 18 7.05 -13.60 -9.57
C ASP A 18 7.39 -14.60 -8.47
N GLY A 19 6.91 -14.35 -7.24
CA GLY A 19 7.15 -15.20 -6.09
C GLY A 19 8.54 -15.08 -5.49
N PHE A 20 9.37 -14.11 -5.93
CA PHE A 20 10.67 -13.87 -5.32
C PHE A 20 10.50 -13.24 -3.94
N GLN A 21 11.05 -13.92 -2.93
CA GLN A 21 10.92 -13.50 -1.54
C GLN A 21 12.07 -12.57 -1.17
N ASN A 22 11.77 -11.31 -0.85
CA ASN A 22 12.76 -10.32 -0.40
C ASN A 22 13.17 -10.54 1.08
N TYR A 23 13.01 -11.74 1.57
CA TYR A 23 13.32 -12.14 2.93
C TYR A 23 13.91 -13.55 2.94
N ARG A 24 14.51 -13.93 4.07
CA ARG A 24 15.00 -15.30 4.27
C ARG A 24 13.82 -16.23 4.44
N SER A 25 13.69 -17.20 3.55
CA SER A 25 12.63 -18.21 3.60
C SER A 25 13.21 -19.60 3.80
N GLU A 26 12.45 -20.46 4.48
CA GLU A 26 12.71 -21.90 4.57
C GLU A 26 11.79 -22.70 3.64
N LEU A 27 10.85 -22.00 2.96
CA LEU A 27 9.86 -22.63 2.10
C LEU A 27 10.27 -22.66 0.63
N SER A 28 11.16 -21.75 0.21
CA SER A 28 11.61 -21.66 -1.17
C SER A 28 13.04 -21.14 -1.24
N HIS A 29 13.85 -21.67 -2.17
CA HIS A 29 15.16 -21.15 -2.50
C HIS A 29 15.11 -19.87 -3.35
N TRP A 30 13.92 -19.53 -3.88
CA TRP A 30 13.69 -18.31 -4.68
C TRP A 30 13.57 -17.09 -3.76
N ASN A 31 14.66 -16.78 -3.04
CA ASN A 31 14.69 -15.72 -2.05
C ASN A 31 16.00 -14.94 -2.02
N ALA A 32 15.94 -13.68 -1.51
CA ALA A 32 17.04 -12.74 -1.49
C ALA A 32 18.21 -13.14 -0.55
N ALA A 33 17.99 -14.04 0.39
CA ALA A 33 19.07 -14.54 1.27
C ALA A 33 19.92 -15.61 0.57
N GLU A 34 19.34 -16.37 -0.36
CA GLU A 34 20.04 -17.41 -1.10
C GLU A 34 20.48 -16.95 -2.50
N MET A 35 19.83 -15.94 -3.06
CA MET A 35 20.08 -15.42 -4.39
C MET A 35 20.30 -13.91 -4.40
N GLY A 36 20.90 -13.42 -5.47
CA GLY A 36 21.09 -11.97 -5.69
C GLY A 36 21.93 -11.32 -4.61
N PRO A 37 21.35 -10.50 -3.71
CA PRO A 37 22.11 -9.77 -2.70
C PRO A 37 22.62 -10.64 -1.54
N HIS A 38 22.18 -11.89 -1.42
CA HIS A 38 22.49 -12.80 -0.30
C HIS A 38 22.21 -12.15 1.07
N ARG A 39 21.08 -11.48 1.20
CA ARG A 39 20.66 -10.74 2.40
C ARG A 39 19.20 -10.97 2.70
N ASP A 40 18.86 -10.96 3.97
CA ASP A 40 17.49 -10.85 4.45
C ASP A 40 17.06 -9.40 4.42
N ILE A 41 16.56 -8.92 3.27
CA ILE A 41 16.24 -7.50 3.06
C ILE A 41 15.14 -7.04 4.01
N MET A 42 14.15 -7.89 4.26
CA MET A 42 13.06 -7.53 5.18
C MET A 42 13.55 -7.46 6.63
N GLY A 43 14.40 -8.40 7.04
CA GLY A 43 15.03 -8.36 8.37
C GLY A 43 15.90 -7.11 8.58
N ASP A 44 16.69 -6.74 7.58
CA ASP A 44 17.49 -5.51 7.61
C ASP A 44 16.61 -4.26 7.73
N LEU A 45 15.49 -4.20 6.99
CA LEU A 45 14.54 -3.09 7.06
C LEU A 45 13.81 -3.02 8.40
N LEU A 46 13.51 -4.16 9.02
CA LEU A 46 12.90 -4.19 10.35
C LEU A 46 13.82 -3.49 11.37
N VAL A 47 15.11 -3.83 11.38
CA VAL A 47 16.10 -3.22 12.27
C VAL A 47 16.18 -1.71 12.08
N GLU A 48 16.21 -1.25 10.83
CA GLU A 48 16.30 0.18 10.55
C GLU A 48 14.98 0.92 10.82
N ALA A 49 13.83 0.29 10.60
CA ALA A 49 12.52 0.84 10.97
C ALA A 49 12.42 1.05 12.48
N GLU A 50 12.83 0.06 13.28
CA GLU A 50 12.86 0.17 14.74
C GLU A 50 13.77 1.31 15.21
N ARG A 51 14.97 1.45 14.61
CA ARG A 51 15.87 2.57 14.90
C ARG A 51 15.28 3.93 14.59
N ALA A 52 14.48 4.00 13.53
CA ALA A 52 13.80 5.23 13.12
C ALA A 52 12.49 5.49 13.89
N GLY A 53 12.09 4.59 14.80
CA GLY A 53 10.80 4.67 15.51
C GLY A 53 9.60 4.44 14.60
N MET A 54 9.79 3.71 13.50
CA MET A 54 8.77 3.39 12.50
C MET A 54 8.23 1.98 12.72
N THR A 55 7.00 1.75 12.30
CA THR A 55 6.37 0.43 12.34
C THR A 55 6.58 -0.28 10.99
N LEU A 56 7.01 -1.54 11.02
CA LEU A 56 7.15 -2.35 9.82
C LEU A 56 5.78 -2.89 9.39
N GLY A 57 5.43 -2.64 8.13
CA GLY A 57 4.38 -3.33 7.40
C GLY A 57 4.96 -4.29 6.36
N ALA A 58 4.18 -5.28 6.00
CA ALA A 58 4.50 -6.26 4.97
C ALA A 58 3.41 -6.31 3.90
N SER A 59 3.74 -6.75 2.69
CA SER A 59 2.75 -7.01 1.65
C SER A 59 3.04 -8.31 0.90
N SER A 60 1.99 -9.06 0.60
CA SER A 60 2.07 -10.26 -0.22
C SER A 60 1.21 -10.09 -1.48
N HIS A 61 1.84 -10.29 -2.64
CA HIS A 61 1.21 -10.28 -3.96
C HIS A 61 1.22 -11.67 -4.59
N ARG A 62 1.59 -12.70 -3.82
CA ARG A 62 1.78 -14.08 -4.28
C ARG A 62 0.53 -14.68 -4.94
N VAL A 63 -0.66 -14.32 -4.48
CA VAL A 63 -1.91 -14.85 -5.05
C VAL A 63 -2.00 -14.64 -6.55
N GLU A 64 -1.56 -13.48 -7.04
CA GLU A 64 -1.60 -13.12 -8.45
C GLU A 64 -0.71 -14.00 -9.34
N HIS A 65 0.32 -14.61 -8.74
CA HIS A 65 1.22 -15.52 -9.44
C HIS A 65 0.47 -16.65 -10.18
N TRP A 66 -0.58 -17.19 -9.57
CA TRP A 66 -1.35 -18.26 -10.17
C TRP A 66 -1.85 -17.92 -11.57
N TRP A 67 -2.35 -16.70 -11.75
CA TRP A 67 -2.99 -16.28 -13.02
C TRP A 67 -2.04 -15.67 -14.04
N PHE A 68 -0.88 -15.16 -13.61
CA PHE A 68 -0.02 -14.37 -14.49
C PHE A 68 1.28 -15.05 -14.91
N LEU A 69 1.74 -16.06 -14.20
CA LEU A 69 3.07 -16.63 -14.39
C LEU A 69 3.08 -18.01 -15.03
N GLY A 70 1.97 -18.43 -15.67
CA GLY A 70 1.86 -19.74 -16.33
C GLY A 70 2.88 -19.98 -17.45
N HIS A 71 3.18 -18.94 -18.20
CA HIS A 71 4.19 -18.99 -19.28
C HIS A 71 5.63 -18.86 -18.77
N GLY A 72 5.84 -18.63 -17.47
CA GLY A 72 7.17 -18.43 -16.91
C GLY A 72 8.12 -19.61 -17.11
N GLN A 73 7.59 -20.82 -17.27
CA GLN A 73 8.37 -22.02 -17.56
C GLN A 73 8.80 -22.14 -19.04
N GLU A 74 8.20 -21.35 -19.91
CA GLU A 74 8.48 -21.36 -21.35
C GLU A 74 9.65 -20.45 -21.74
N PHE A 75 10.06 -19.56 -20.82
CA PHE A 75 11.16 -18.62 -21.06
C PHE A 75 12.51 -19.21 -20.64
N ASP A 76 13.55 -18.84 -21.36
CA ASP A 76 14.92 -19.12 -20.96
C ASP A 76 15.25 -18.29 -19.69
N SER A 77 15.68 -18.96 -18.65
CA SER A 77 16.01 -18.34 -17.35
C SER A 77 17.39 -18.78 -16.86
N ASP A 78 17.93 -18.06 -15.90
CA ASP A 78 19.18 -18.41 -15.22
C ASP A 78 19.03 -19.68 -14.37
N ILE A 79 17.81 -20.07 -14.02
CA ILE A 79 17.52 -21.30 -13.29
C ILE A 79 17.60 -22.46 -14.27
N LYS A 80 18.68 -23.23 -14.20
CA LYS A 80 18.92 -24.40 -15.06
C LYS A 80 18.55 -25.74 -14.38
N GLN A 81 18.20 -25.71 -13.10
CA GLN A 81 17.74 -26.87 -12.34
C GLN A 81 16.23 -27.08 -12.57
N PRO A 82 15.71 -28.30 -12.36
CA PRO A 82 14.27 -28.51 -12.31
C PRO A 82 13.63 -27.57 -11.27
N MET A 83 12.53 -26.92 -11.66
CA MET A 83 11.77 -26.08 -10.74
C MET A 83 11.10 -26.91 -9.67
N HIS A 84 11.10 -26.39 -8.45
CA HIS A 84 10.44 -26.97 -7.30
C HIS A 84 9.29 -26.09 -6.85
N LEU A 85 8.42 -26.61 -6.01
CA LEU A 85 7.37 -25.85 -5.37
C LEU A 85 7.95 -24.57 -4.74
N GLY A 86 7.38 -23.43 -5.11
CA GLY A 86 7.81 -22.13 -4.61
C GLY A 86 8.87 -21.41 -5.44
N ASP A 87 9.45 -22.03 -6.44
CA ASP A 87 10.36 -21.38 -7.37
C ASP A 87 9.59 -20.51 -8.39
N TYR A 88 10.35 -19.77 -9.21
CA TYR A 88 9.78 -18.94 -10.26
C TYR A 88 8.83 -19.74 -11.17
N ALA A 89 7.67 -19.17 -11.45
CA ALA A 89 6.60 -19.77 -12.26
C ALA A 89 6.05 -21.12 -11.76
N TRP A 90 6.27 -21.50 -10.50
CA TRP A 90 5.75 -22.73 -9.93
C TRP A 90 5.08 -22.54 -8.57
N PRO A 91 3.86 -23.10 -8.34
CA PRO A 91 2.90 -23.51 -9.37
C PRO A 91 2.14 -22.32 -9.92
N ALA A 92 1.76 -22.38 -11.19
CA ALA A 92 0.91 -21.36 -11.84
C ALA A 92 0.04 -22.05 -12.91
N MET A 93 -1.12 -21.48 -13.21
CA MET A 93 -1.92 -21.96 -14.33
C MET A 93 -1.34 -21.45 -15.65
N PRO A 94 -1.56 -22.12 -16.79
CA PRO A 94 -1.29 -21.56 -18.10
C PRO A 94 -2.06 -20.25 -18.31
N GLU A 95 -1.38 -19.21 -18.78
CA GLU A 95 -2.05 -17.94 -19.14
C GLU A 95 -3.09 -18.15 -20.26
N ARG A 96 -4.14 -17.37 -20.18
CA ARG A 96 -5.22 -17.35 -21.16
C ARG A 96 -5.32 -15.98 -21.80
N GLU A 97 -5.88 -15.92 -23.00
CA GLU A 97 -6.15 -14.65 -23.70
C GLU A 97 -7.10 -13.74 -22.91
N ASN A 98 -8.05 -14.34 -22.17
CA ASN A 98 -8.96 -13.63 -21.28
C ASN A 98 -8.58 -13.93 -19.83
N GLN A 99 -7.99 -12.97 -19.16
CA GLN A 99 -7.67 -13.02 -17.73
C GLN A 99 -8.91 -12.65 -16.90
N ASP A 100 -9.86 -13.56 -16.85
CA ASP A 100 -11.00 -13.43 -15.95
C ASP A 100 -10.59 -13.89 -14.53
N LEU A 101 -10.78 -13.03 -13.55
CA LEU A 101 -10.53 -13.30 -12.13
C LEU A 101 -11.27 -14.51 -11.56
N PHE A 102 -12.30 -14.95 -12.24
CA PHE A 102 -13.19 -16.03 -11.82
C PHE A 102 -13.11 -17.25 -12.73
N SER A 103 -12.17 -17.25 -13.69
CA SER A 103 -12.04 -18.34 -14.64
C SER A 103 -11.31 -19.57 -14.07
N GLU A 104 -11.69 -20.71 -14.59
CA GLU A 104 -10.99 -21.99 -14.37
C GLU A 104 -9.67 -22.05 -15.16
N PRO A 105 -8.64 -22.78 -14.70
CA PRO A 105 -8.66 -23.56 -13.46
C PRO A 105 -8.44 -22.69 -12.22
N MET A 106 -9.16 -23.04 -11.15
CA MET A 106 -8.95 -22.43 -9.83
C MET A 106 -7.57 -22.76 -9.27
N PRO A 107 -7.01 -21.93 -8.37
CA PRO A 107 -5.79 -22.27 -7.67
C PRO A 107 -5.89 -23.63 -6.97
N THR A 108 -4.85 -24.43 -7.12
CA THR A 108 -4.79 -25.75 -6.47
C THR A 108 -4.61 -25.62 -4.96
N ASP A 109 -5.00 -26.64 -4.22
CA ASP A 109 -4.74 -26.71 -2.76
C ASP A 109 -3.25 -26.64 -2.44
N GLU A 110 -2.38 -27.14 -3.32
CA GLU A 110 -0.93 -27.04 -3.21
C GLU A 110 -0.47 -25.58 -3.26
N PHE A 111 -0.90 -24.83 -4.28
CA PHE A 111 -0.60 -23.40 -4.39
C PHE A 111 -1.14 -22.59 -3.20
N MET A 112 -2.37 -22.84 -2.82
CA MET A 112 -2.99 -22.13 -1.70
C MET A 112 -2.37 -22.46 -0.35
N THR A 113 -1.86 -23.70 -0.18
CA THR A 113 -1.11 -24.09 1.01
C THR A 113 0.26 -23.39 1.06
N ASP A 114 0.98 -23.36 -0.07
CA ASP A 114 2.23 -22.59 -0.21
C ASP A 114 2.01 -21.10 0.12
N TRP A 115 0.99 -20.48 -0.44
CA TRP A 115 0.62 -19.11 -0.13
C TRP A 115 0.38 -18.89 1.37
N LEU A 116 -0.40 -19.75 2.01
CA LEU A 116 -0.70 -19.65 3.44
C LEU A 116 0.55 -19.79 4.30
N LEU A 117 1.40 -20.77 4.00
CA LEU A 117 2.64 -21.00 4.76
C LEU A 117 3.62 -19.82 4.63
N ARG A 118 3.76 -19.24 3.43
CA ARG A 118 4.59 -18.04 3.22
C ARG A 118 4.08 -16.83 4.01
N CYS A 119 2.77 -16.62 4.04
CA CYS A 119 2.18 -15.57 4.85
C CYS A 119 2.41 -15.81 6.36
N CYS A 120 2.28 -17.04 6.83
CA CYS A 120 2.59 -17.39 8.21
C CYS A 120 4.08 -17.20 8.53
N GLU A 121 4.99 -17.60 7.62
CA GLU A 121 6.42 -17.40 7.80
C GLU A 121 6.80 -15.92 7.97
N ILE A 122 6.18 -15.01 7.18
CA ILE A 122 6.37 -13.57 7.35
C ILE A 122 5.93 -13.13 8.75
N VAL A 123 4.79 -13.62 9.22
CA VAL A 123 4.29 -13.30 10.56
C VAL A 123 5.25 -13.80 11.65
N ASP A 124 5.72 -15.03 11.56
CA ASP A 124 6.58 -15.64 12.56
C ASP A 124 7.95 -14.99 12.67
N ARG A 125 8.51 -14.58 11.53
CA ARG A 125 9.86 -14.01 11.48
C ARG A 125 9.90 -12.53 11.83
N TYR A 126 8.93 -11.75 11.34
CA TYR A 126 9.05 -10.28 11.35
C TYR A 126 7.96 -9.59 12.14
N HIS A 127 6.89 -10.30 12.53
CA HIS A 127 5.78 -9.76 13.33
C HIS A 127 5.25 -8.42 12.81
N PRO A 128 4.98 -8.28 11.49
CA PRO A 128 4.54 -7.02 10.93
C PRO A 128 3.23 -6.57 11.60
N ARG A 129 3.10 -5.26 11.86
CA ARG A 129 1.87 -4.71 12.44
C ARG A 129 0.77 -4.53 11.41
N ILE A 130 1.15 -4.46 10.15
CA ILE A 130 0.24 -4.35 9.01
C ILE A 130 0.67 -5.39 7.98
N LEU A 131 -0.28 -6.15 7.46
CA LEU A 131 -0.05 -7.02 6.33
C LEU A 131 -1.07 -6.69 5.24
N TYR A 132 -0.54 -6.33 4.08
CA TYR A 132 -1.30 -5.90 2.93
C TYR A 132 -1.38 -7.03 1.90
N PHE A 133 -2.59 -7.26 1.38
CA PHE A 133 -2.86 -8.15 0.26
C PHE A 133 -3.37 -7.37 -0.93
N ASP A 134 -2.76 -7.64 -2.08
CA ASP A 134 -3.10 -7.02 -3.35
C ASP A 134 -4.23 -7.76 -4.07
N TRP A 135 -4.43 -7.47 -5.34
CA TRP A 135 -5.48 -8.01 -6.20
C TRP A 135 -5.59 -9.55 -6.17
N TRP A 136 -6.70 -10.08 -6.61
CA TRP A 136 -7.09 -11.49 -6.58
C TRP A 136 -7.28 -12.10 -5.19
N ILE A 137 -6.91 -11.39 -4.13
CA ILE A 137 -7.13 -11.87 -2.76
C ILE A 137 -8.64 -12.10 -2.46
N GLN A 138 -9.53 -11.39 -3.15
CA GLN A 138 -10.99 -11.55 -3.06
C GLN A 138 -11.52 -12.82 -3.72
N HIS A 139 -10.70 -13.54 -4.49
CA HIS A 139 -11.14 -14.73 -5.21
C HIS A 139 -11.70 -15.80 -4.26
N SER A 140 -12.77 -16.48 -4.69
CA SER A 140 -13.49 -17.46 -3.84
C SER A 140 -12.62 -18.60 -3.33
N ALA A 141 -11.67 -19.07 -4.14
CA ALA A 141 -10.71 -20.12 -3.76
C ALA A 141 -9.76 -19.68 -2.64
N VAL A 142 -9.49 -18.38 -2.52
CA VAL A 142 -8.58 -17.83 -1.50
C VAL A 142 -9.29 -17.70 -0.14
N LYS A 143 -10.58 -17.43 -0.11
CA LYS A 143 -11.33 -17.11 1.12
C LYS A 143 -11.14 -18.10 2.26
N PRO A 144 -11.18 -19.43 2.08
CA PRO A 144 -10.97 -20.38 3.17
C PRO A 144 -9.55 -20.30 3.77
N TYR A 145 -8.55 -20.07 2.94
CA TYR A 145 -7.15 -19.93 3.36
C TYR A 145 -6.92 -18.58 4.03
N LEU A 146 -7.54 -17.53 3.50
CA LEU A 146 -7.49 -16.19 4.07
C LEU A 146 -8.10 -16.13 5.47
N GLN A 147 -9.18 -16.87 5.72
CA GLN A 147 -9.76 -17.01 7.05
C GLN A 147 -8.81 -17.69 8.04
N ARG A 148 -8.14 -18.77 7.61
CA ARG A 148 -7.12 -19.47 8.42
C ARG A 148 -5.94 -18.55 8.72
N PHE A 149 -5.47 -17.83 7.72
CA PHE A 149 -4.39 -16.86 7.88
C PHE A 149 -4.78 -15.75 8.86
N ALA A 150 -5.95 -15.15 8.72
CA ALA A 150 -6.41 -14.09 9.60
C ALA A 150 -6.50 -14.56 11.07
N ALA A 151 -7.05 -15.75 11.30
CA ALA A 151 -7.10 -16.35 12.63
C ALA A 151 -5.69 -16.54 13.21
N TYR A 152 -4.77 -17.07 12.42
CA TYR A 152 -3.37 -17.25 12.81
C TYR A 152 -2.72 -15.91 13.17
N TYR A 153 -2.77 -14.95 12.26
CA TYR A 153 -2.12 -13.65 12.40
C TYR A 153 -2.63 -12.84 13.60
N PHE A 154 -3.95 -12.79 13.78
CA PHE A 154 -4.52 -12.09 14.94
C PHE A 154 -4.13 -12.76 16.26
N ASN A 155 -4.12 -14.09 16.34
CA ASN A 155 -3.71 -14.81 17.55
C ASN A 155 -2.21 -14.58 17.88
N VAL A 156 -1.33 -14.65 16.90
CA VAL A 156 0.11 -14.41 17.10
C VAL A 156 0.37 -12.97 17.54
N MET A 157 -0.36 -12.02 16.97
CA MET A 157 -0.12 -10.60 17.19
C MET A 157 -0.90 -10.02 18.39
N GLU A 158 -1.83 -10.74 19.00
CA GLU A 158 -2.61 -10.25 20.15
C GLU A 158 -1.71 -9.80 21.29
N SER A 159 -0.79 -10.64 21.74
CA SER A 159 0.16 -10.33 22.83
C SER A 159 1.21 -9.28 22.45
N ARG A 160 1.32 -8.96 21.17
CA ARG A 160 2.29 -8.01 20.60
C ARG A 160 1.70 -6.64 20.31
N GLY A 161 0.46 -6.38 20.77
CA GLY A 161 -0.24 -5.11 20.62
C GLY A 161 -1.12 -5.02 19.36
N GLY A 162 -1.48 -6.16 18.79
CA GLY A 162 -2.41 -6.30 17.66
C GLY A 162 -1.81 -6.02 16.29
N CYS A 163 -2.60 -6.23 15.27
CA CYS A 163 -2.21 -6.04 13.87
C CYS A 163 -3.41 -5.66 13.01
N VAL A 164 -3.14 -5.32 11.75
CA VAL A 164 -4.15 -4.94 10.75
C VAL A 164 -3.89 -5.70 9.45
N ILE A 165 -4.95 -6.13 8.79
CA ILE A 165 -4.91 -6.63 7.42
C ILE A 165 -5.49 -5.57 6.49
N ASN A 166 -4.71 -5.15 5.49
CA ASN A 166 -5.21 -4.34 4.38
C ASN A 166 -5.49 -5.26 3.20
N TYR A 167 -6.58 -5.01 2.48
CA TYR A 167 -7.03 -5.91 1.44
C TYR A 167 -7.77 -5.20 0.30
N LYS A 168 -7.76 -5.80 -0.88
CA LYS A 168 -8.50 -5.33 -2.05
C LYS A 168 -9.94 -5.87 -2.06
N HIS A 169 -10.85 -5.08 -2.59
CA HIS A 169 -12.27 -5.40 -2.82
C HIS A 169 -13.02 -5.95 -1.59
N ASP A 170 -13.68 -7.07 -1.76
CA ASP A 170 -14.54 -7.76 -0.79
C ASP A 170 -13.88 -9.02 -0.21
N ALA A 171 -12.55 -9.03 -0.11
CA ALA A 171 -11.84 -10.18 0.45
C ALA A 171 -12.26 -10.49 1.89
N PHE A 172 -12.58 -9.46 2.68
CA PHE A 172 -13.16 -9.58 4.00
C PHE A 172 -14.45 -8.77 4.15
N PRO A 173 -15.33 -9.14 5.07
CA PRO A 173 -16.40 -8.25 5.56
C PRO A 173 -15.79 -6.99 6.21
N PHE A 174 -16.52 -5.88 6.12
CA PHE A 174 -16.11 -4.64 6.78
C PHE A 174 -15.94 -4.83 8.29
N GLY A 175 -14.87 -4.27 8.84
CA GLY A 175 -14.54 -4.33 10.26
C GLY A 175 -13.54 -5.43 10.65
N ILE A 176 -13.24 -6.39 9.77
CA ILE A 176 -12.18 -7.38 10.01
C ILE A 176 -10.81 -6.83 9.61
N GLY A 177 -10.74 -6.04 8.56
CA GLY A 177 -9.54 -5.39 8.09
C GLY A 177 -9.86 -4.03 7.48
N VAL A 178 -8.88 -3.44 6.80
CA VAL A 178 -8.96 -2.13 6.16
C VAL A 178 -9.01 -2.33 4.65
N PRO A 179 -10.14 -2.04 3.99
CA PRO A 179 -10.21 -2.10 2.54
C PRO A 179 -9.33 -1.02 1.91
N ASP A 180 -8.67 -1.36 0.82
CA ASP A 180 -7.77 -0.49 0.09
C ASP A 180 -8.33 -0.15 -1.28
N ILE A 181 -8.23 1.13 -1.66
CA ILE A 181 -8.67 1.68 -2.94
C ILE A 181 -7.45 2.15 -3.72
N GLU A 182 -7.04 1.35 -4.70
CA GLU A 182 -5.83 1.66 -5.47
C GLU A 182 -6.01 2.89 -6.34
N ARG A 183 -5.09 3.86 -6.18
CA ARG A 183 -5.07 5.12 -6.93
C ARG A 183 -6.44 5.75 -7.02
N GLY A 184 -7.18 5.72 -5.91
CA GLY A 184 -8.54 6.22 -5.89
C GLY A 184 -9.07 6.39 -4.47
N GLN A 185 -10.35 6.62 -4.34
CA GLN A 185 -10.96 6.89 -3.05
C GLN A 185 -12.48 6.74 -3.08
N PHE A 186 -13.08 6.75 -1.91
CA PHE A 186 -14.53 6.90 -1.78
C PHE A 186 -14.95 8.37 -1.99
N ALA A 187 -16.13 8.57 -2.57
CA ALA A 187 -16.72 9.89 -2.71
C ALA A 187 -17.20 10.47 -1.38
N GLU A 188 -17.74 9.61 -0.51
CA GLU A 188 -18.36 9.97 0.76
C GLU A 188 -17.64 9.35 1.96
N ALA A 189 -17.81 9.95 3.14
CA ALA A 189 -17.28 9.43 4.39
C ALA A 189 -17.81 8.03 4.71
N LYS A 190 -16.94 7.17 5.25
CA LYS A 190 -17.29 5.79 5.62
C LYS A 190 -17.26 5.62 7.15
N PRO A 191 -18.17 4.81 7.72
CA PRO A 191 -18.19 4.54 9.16
C PRO A 191 -17.06 3.58 9.60
N PHE A 192 -16.26 3.07 8.68
CA PHE A 192 -15.12 2.18 8.90
C PHE A 192 -13.85 2.81 8.34
N LEU A 193 -12.69 2.36 8.86
CA LEU A 193 -11.39 2.74 8.32
C LEU A 193 -11.17 2.14 6.93
N TRP A 194 -10.55 2.89 6.05
CA TRP A 194 -10.15 2.47 4.71
C TRP A 194 -8.83 3.13 4.32
N GLN A 195 -8.19 2.61 3.30
CA GLN A 195 -6.94 3.13 2.77
C GLN A 195 -7.11 3.56 1.33
N SER A 196 -6.41 4.60 0.94
CA SER A 196 -6.10 4.92 -0.45
C SER A 196 -4.60 4.76 -0.62
N ASP A 197 -4.16 3.92 -1.53
CA ASP A 197 -2.77 3.83 -1.92
C ASP A 197 -2.53 4.57 -3.24
N THR A 198 -1.46 5.34 -3.30
CA THR A 198 -1.06 6.06 -4.50
C THR A 198 0.44 6.33 -4.53
N SER A 199 0.95 6.78 -5.67
CA SER A 199 2.36 7.14 -5.83
C SER A 199 2.51 8.62 -6.13
N VAL A 200 3.64 9.19 -5.74
CA VAL A 200 4.04 10.56 -6.16
C VAL A 200 4.24 10.66 -7.66
N MET A 201 4.53 9.53 -8.33
CA MET A 201 4.66 9.47 -9.78
C MET A 201 3.36 8.96 -10.41
N ARG A 202 2.86 9.69 -11.41
CA ARG A 202 1.68 9.27 -12.17
C ARG A 202 1.98 8.05 -13.01
N GLY A 203 1.09 7.08 -13.01
CA GLY A 203 1.18 5.88 -13.85
C GLY A 203 2.31 4.91 -13.50
N SER A 204 3.06 5.13 -12.40
CA SER A 204 4.12 4.21 -11.96
C SER A 204 4.18 4.10 -10.45
N TRP A 205 4.56 2.90 -9.98
CA TRP A 205 4.90 2.62 -8.59
C TRP A 205 6.42 2.60 -8.35
N CYS A 206 7.20 2.50 -9.43
CA CYS A 206 8.64 2.32 -9.37
C CYS A 206 9.38 3.56 -9.82
N TYR A 207 10.67 3.65 -9.42
CA TYR A 207 11.59 4.62 -9.96
C TYR A 207 11.66 4.52 -11.50
N SER A 208 11.63 5.66 -12.18
CA SER A 208 11.77 5.72 -13.63
C SER A 208 13.23 5.93 -14.01
N VAL A 209 13.80 5.02 -14.81
CA VAL A 209 15.13 5.19 -15.42
C VAL A 209 15.14 6.26 -16.54
N GLN A 210 13.98 6.81 -16.89
CA GLN A 210 13.79 7.88 -17.86
C GLN A 210 13.19 9.11 -17.15
N PRO A 211 13.96 9.86 -16.37
CA PRO A 211 13.43 10.94 -15.54
C PRO A 211 12.71 12.03 -16.33
N ASP A 212 13.11 12.27 -17.58
CA ASP A 212 12.44 13.24 -18.47
C ASP A 212 11.01 12.85 -18.88
N LYS A 213 10.67 11.57 -18.73
CA LYS A 213 9.33 11.05 -19.00
C LYS A 213 8.52 10.82 -17.72
N ALA A 214 9.12 10.99 -16.56
CA ALA A 214 8.44 10.82 -15.30
C ALA A 214 7.52 12.00 -15.02
N VAL A 215 6.23 11.76 -14.86
CA VAL A 215 5.24 12.77 -14.53
C VAL A 215 4.90 12.67 -13.04
N TYR A 216 5.24 13.69 -12.28
CA TYR A 216 4.99 13.75 -10.85
C TYR A 216 3.70 14.50 -10.51
N LYS A 217 3.07 14.11 -9.42
CA LYS A 217 2.01 14.90 -8.77
C LYS A 217 2.63 16.15 -8.14
N ALA A 218 1.91 17.25 -8.19
CA ALA A 218 2.31 18.45 -7.43
C ALA A 218 2.15 18.19 -5.93
N PRO A 219 3.03 18.71 -5.05
CA PRO A 219 2.90 18.57 -3.61
C PRO A 219 1.54 19.04 -3.08
N GLN A 220 1.01 20.11 -3.63
CA GLN A 220 -0.33 20.62 -3.30
C GLN A 220 -1.43 19.59 -3.60
N GLU A 221 -1.34 18.89 -4.71
CA GLU A 221 -2.29 17.85 -5.10
C GLU A 221 -2.27 16.67 -4.11
N ILE A 222 -1.07 16.30 -3.65
CA ILE A 222 -0.91 15.23 -2.64
C ILE A 222 -1.52 15.66 -1.30
N VAL A 223 -1.33 16.92 -0.89
CA VAL A 223 -1.97 17.47 0.31
C VAL A 223 -3.50 17.50 0.18
N GLN A 224 -4.02 17.87 -0.99
CA GLN A 224 -5.46 17.82 -1.26
C GLN A 224 -6.01 16.40 -1.17
N ASP A 225 -5.30 15.42 -1.74
CA ASP A 225 -5.65 13.99 -1.61
C ASP A 225 -5.66 13.55 -0.14
N LEU A 226 -4.63 13.91 0.62
CA LEU A 226 -4.52 13.58 2.04
C LEU A 226 -5.69 14.15 2.85
N LEU A 227 -6.00 15.42 2.68
CA LEU A 227 -7.11 16.09 3.38
C LEU A 227 -8.45 15.47 3.02
N ASP A 228 -8.67 15.19 1.74
CA ASP A 228 -9.90 14.60 1.25
C ASP A 228 -10.09 13.17 1.79
N VAL A 229 -9.06 12.33 1.74
CA VAL A 229 -9.07 10.97 2.26
C VAL A 229 -9.32 10.94 3.77
N VAL A 230 -8.58 11.75 4.54
CA VAL A 230 -8.68 11.77 6.01
C VAL A 230 -10.04 12.27 6.49
N SER A 231 -10.60 13.29 5.81
CA SER A 231 -11.94 13.81 6.13
C SER A 231 -13.06 12.77 5.96
N LYS A 232 -12.80 11.70 5.24
CA LYS A 232 -13.72 10.58 4.96
C LYS A 232 -13.45 9.31 5.78
N ASN A 233 -12.62 9.42 6.83
CA ASN A 233 -12.15 8.30 7.66
C ASN A 233 -11.13 7.40 6.96
N GLY A 234 -10.47 7.90 5.92
CA GLY A 234 -9.43 7.18 5.18
C GLY A 234 -8.03 7.39 5.73
N ARG A 235 -7.10 6.61 5.21
CA ARG A 235 -5.66 6.75 5.41
C ARG A 235 -4.99 6.76 4.05
N LEU A 236 -3.96 7.58 3.90
CA LEU A 236 -3.20 7.67 2.64
C LEU A 236 -1.89 6.91 2.76
N LEU A 237 -1.70 5.91 1.90
CA LEU A 237 -0.42 5.25 1.65
C LEU A 237 0.22 5.92 0.43
N LEU A 238 1.27 6.70 0.66
CA LEU A 238 1.98 7.42 -0.40
C LEU A 238 3.31 6.75 -0.74
N ASN A 239 3.40 6.23 -1.94
CA ASN A 239 4.58 5.51 -2.42
C ASN A 239 5.62 6.42 -3.06
N PHE A 240 6.89 6.18 -2.70
CA PHE A 240 8.08 6.72 -3.33
C PHE A 240 8.93 5.56 -3.87
N GLY A 241 9.30 5.60 -5.15
CA GLY A 241 10.10 4.56 -5.78
C GLY A 241 11.60 4.78 -5.59
N PRO A 242 12.31 4.02 -4.74
CA PRO A 242 13.75 4.21 -4.56
C PRO A 242 14.51 3.82 -5.82
N LYS A 243 15.68 4.48 -6.03
CA LYS A 243 16.66 4.07 -7.02
C LYS A 243 17.31 2.72 -6.65
N PRO A 244 18.01 2.06 -7.59
CA PRO A 244 18.66 0.78 -7.30
C PRO A 244 19.71 0.83 -6.19
N ASP A 245 20.30 2.01 -5.92
CA ASP A 245 21.24 2.25 -4.83
C ASP A 245 20.56 2.51 -3.47
N GLY A 246 19.23 2.47 -3.42
CA GLY A 246 18.43 2.72 -2.23
C GLY A 246 18.18 4.21 -1.93
N THR A 247 18.71 5.12 -2.70
CA THR A 247 18.42 6.56 -2.57
C THR A 247 17.13 6.94 -3.29
N LEU A 248 16.60 8.12 -3.01
CA LEU A 248 15.46 8.68 -3.74
C LEU A 248 15.92 9.59 -4.88
N ALA A 249 15.08 9.78 -5.89
CA ALA A 249 15.32 10.78 -6.92
C ALA A 249 15.16 12.19 -6.32
N ASP A 250 15.88 13.18 -6.88
CA ASP A 250 15.87 14.56 -6.38
C ASP A 250 14.45 15.14 -6.33
N LYS A 251 13.61 14.76 -7.30
CA LYS A 251 12.21 15.19 -7.33
C LYS A 251 11.37 14.59 -6.21
N ASP A 252 11.61 13.33 -5.86
CA ASP A 252 10.97 12.68 -4.71
C ASP A 252 11.37 13.39 -3.40
N VAL A 253 12.65 13.71 -3.26
CA VAL A 253 13.18 14.43 -2.10
C VAL A 253 12.56 15.84 -2.00
N GLU A 254 12.45 16.57 -3.12
CA GLU A 254 11.78 17.87 -3.16
C GLU A 254 10.34 17.79 -2.68
N ILE A 255 9.58 16.78 -3.18
CA ILE A 255 8.19 16.57 -2.78
C ILE A 255 8.11 16.25 -1.29
N LEU A 256 8.94 15.34 -0.78
CA LEU A 256 8.99 14.98 0.64
C LEU A 256 9.24 16.20 1.53
N HIS A 257 10.19 17.07 1.17
CA HIS A 257 10.45 18.28 1.94
C HIS A 257 9.25 19.22 1.98
N LYS A 258 8.57 19.42 0.85
CA LYS A 258 7.36 20.27 0.80
C LYS A 258 6.21 19.69 1.62
N LEU A 259 6.02 18.37 1.59
CA LEU A 259 5.03 17.70 2.42
C LEU A 259 5.40 17.81 3.90
N ALA A 260 6.67 17.62 4.26
CA ALA A 260 7.13 17.75 5.64
C ALA A 260 6.96 19.19 6.17
N ASP A 261 7.24 20.21 5.35
CA ASP A 261 7.04 21.61 5.71
C ASP A 261 5.56 21.92 5.97
N TRP A 262 4.67 21.40 5.12
CA TRP A 262 3.23 21.53 5.29
C TRP A 262 2.75 20.80 6.56
N MET A 263 3.17 19.56 6.76
CA MET A 263 2.81 18.74 7.93
C MET A 263 3.29 19.36 9.24
N ARG A 264 4.48 19.99 9.26
CA ARG A 264 5.00 20.64 10.49
C ARG A 264 4.10 21.74 11.03
N VAL A 265 3.27 22.32 10.17
CA VAL A 265 2.31 23.38 10.54
C VAL A 265 0.91 22.83 10.74
N ASN A 266 0.52 21.79 10.02
CA ASN A 266 -0.87 21.38 9.88
C ASN A 266 -1.17 19.95 10.38
N ASP A 267 -0.24 19.29 11.06
CA ASP A 267 -0.40 17.90 11.49
C ASP A 267 -1.62 17.67 12.39
N GLU A 268 -2.04 18.67 13.14
CA GLU A 268 -3.20 18.59 14.03
C GLU A 268 -4.51 18.29 13.31
N CYS A 269 -4.65 18.73 12.04
CA CYS A 269 -5.85 18.46 11.26
C CYS A 269 -5.85 17.07 10.62
N ILE A 270 -4.73 16.33 10.73
CA ILE A 270 -4.52 14.99 10.15
C ILE A 270 -4.44 13.93 11.25
N HIS A 271 -3.45 14.07 12.17
CA HIS A 271 -3.14 13.02 13.13
C HIS A 271 -4.10 12.97 14.30
N GLY A 272 -4.62 11.75 14.58
CA GLY A 272 -5.54 11.52 15.68
C GLY A 272 -6.91 12.18 15.50
N THR A 273 -7.23 12.60 14.29
CA THR A 273 -8.54 13.17 13.96
C THR A 273 -9.55 12.07 13.63
N GLY A 274 -10.81 12.41 13.74
CA GLY A 274 -11.95 11.60 13.36
C GLY A 274 -12.93 12.37 12.50
N LEU A 275 -14.00 11.68 12.13
CA LEU A 275 -15.09 12.27 11.37
C LEU A 275 -15.78 13.37 12.17
N TRP A 276 -16.06 14.48 11.53
CA TRP A 276 -17.04 15.44 11.99
C TRP A 276 -18.41 15.14 11.36
N ARG A 277 -19.46 15.81 11.83
CA ARG A 277 -20.85 15.61 11.35
C ARG A 277 -21.03 15.81 9.84
N ILE A 278 -20.18 16.66 9.22
CA ILE A 278 -20.02 16.81 7.78
C ILE A 278 -18.53 16.67 7.46
N ASN A 279 -18.21 16.02 6.37
CA ASN A 279 -16.82 15.80 5.97
C ASN A 279 -16.34 16.80 4.93
N GLN A 280 -17.25 17.45 4.19
CA GLN A 280 -16.91 18.35 3.08
C GLN A 280 -17.98 19.42 2.83
N GLU A 281 -17.54 20.54 2.31
CA GLU A 281 -18.36 21.58 1.67
C GLU A 281 -17.69 22.00 0.36
N GLY A 282 -18.47 22.56 -0.56
CA GLY A 282 -18.02 23.09 -1.84
C GLY A 282 -18.57 22.37 -3.05
N PRO A 283 -18.34 22.93 -4.25
CA PRO A 283 -18.93 22.42 -5.48
C PRO A 283 -18.22 21.21 -6.08
N THR A 284 -16.93 20.97 -5.74
CA THR A 284 -16.13 19.95 -6.40
C THR A 284 -16.51 18.54 -5.95
N LYS A 285 -16.91 17.71 -6.91
CA LYS A 285 -17.24 16.31 -6.68
C LYS A 285 -16.03 15.43 -6.94
N ILE A 286 -15.86 14.43 -6.07
CA ILE A 286 -14.80 13.43 -6.18
C ILE A 286 -15.34 12.22 -6.92
N GLN A 287 -14.59 11.75 -7.92
CA GLN A 287 -14.89 10.50 -8.57
C GLN A 287 -14.52 9.33 -7.65
N GLU A 288 -15.50 8.49 -7.33
CA GLU A 288 -15.27 7.28 -6.54
C GLU A 288 -14.69 6.16 -7.38
N GLY A 289 -13.86 5.32 -6.78
CA GLY A 289 -13.41 4.06 -7.35
C GLY A 289 -11.90 3.92 -7.44
N GLN A 290 -11.50 2.75 -7.95
CA GLN A 290 -10.11 2.41 -8.23
C GLN A 290 -9.60 3.23 -9.43
N PHE A 291 -8.31 3.57 -9.44
CA PHE A 291 -7.62 4.26 -10.53
C PHE A 291 -8.22 5.62 -10.91
N ALA A 292 -8.91 6.28 -9.98
CA ALA A 292 -9.54 7.59 -10.19
C ALA A 292 -8.63 8.79 -9.79
N ASP A 293 -7.41 8.55 -9.31
CA ASP A 293 -6.48 9.60 -8.84
C ASP A 293 -5.95 10.50 -9.97
N GLY A 294 -6.11 10.08 -11.23
CA GLY A 294 -5.80 10.90 -12.42
C GLY A 294 -6.91 11.84 -12.85
N ALA A 295 -8.11 11.75 -12.26
CA ALA A 295 -9.21 12.63 -12.59
C ALA A 295 -8.89 14.08 -12.18
N SER A 296 -9.15 15.02 -13.09
CA SER A 296 -8.93 16.44 -12.80
C SER A 296 -9.85 16.91 -11.67
N ARG A 297 -9.26 17.49 -10.63
CA ARG A 297 -9.95 18.07 -9.49
C ARG A 297 -9.67 19.57 -9.45
N ASN A 298 -10.60 20.35 -9.93
CA ASN A 298 -10.48 21.80 -9.92
C ASN A 298 -11.12 22.34 -8.64
N PHE A 299 -10.44 22.16 -7.51
CA PHE A 299 -10.89 22.74 -6.25
C PHE A 299 -10.94 24.27 -6.32
N THR A 300 -11.94 24.81 -5.67
CA THR A 300 -12.22 26.25 -5.61
C THR A 300 -12.02 26.78 -4.19
N SER A 301 -12.10 28.09 -4.02
CA SER A 301 -12.06 28.73 -2.70
C SER A 301 -13.28 28.43 -1.81
N GLU A 302 -14.24 27.66 -2.33
CA GLU A 302 -15.42 27.20 -1.60
C GLU A 302 -15.30 25.73 -1.15
N ASP A 303 -14.22 25.03 -1.54
CA ASP A 303 -14.01 23.62 -1.22
C ASP A 303 -13.28 23.45 0.10
N PHE A 304 -13.97 22.91 1.10
CA PHE A 304 -13.46 22.61 2.43
C PHE A 304 -13.53 21.13 2.74
N ARG A 305 -12.61 20.68 3.60
CA ARG A 305 -12.64 19.37 4.24
C ARG A 305 -12.58 19.54 5.75
N PHE A 306 -13.37 18.74 6.46
CA PHE A 306 -13.53 18.85 7.90
C PHE A 306 -13.06 17.60 8.62
N THR A 307 -12.29 17.81 9.67
CA THR A 307 -11.91 16.77 10.63
C THR A 307 -12.14 17.32 12.06
N CYS A 308 -12.15 16.43 13.06
CA CYS A 308 -12.26 16.88 14.43
C CYS A 308 -11.32 16.10 15.37
N ARG A 309 -10.85 16.78 16.42
CA ARG A 309 -9.99 16.18 17.46
C ARG A 309 -10.12 16.99 18.76
N GLY A 310 -10.33 16.31 19.89
CA GLY A 310 -10.29 16.94 21.22
C GLY A 310 -11.26 18.11 21.40
N GLY A 311 -12.43 18.08 20.73
CA GLY A 311 -13.41 19.15 20.75
C GLY A 311 -13.17 20.28 19.73
N ASN A 312 -12.05 20.26 19.03
CA ASN A 312 -11.74 21.20 17.95
C ASN A 312 -12.22 20.66 16.62
N ILE A 313 -12.63 21.57 15.73
CA ILE A 313 -12.99 21.29 14.33
C ILE A 313 -11.95 21.98 13.45
N TYR A 314 -11.38 21.22 12.54
CA TYR A 314 -10.44 21.72 11.55
C TYR A 314 -11.15 21.86 10.20
N ALA A 315 -11.19 23.07 9.68
CA ALA A 315 -11.74 23.39 8.37
C ALA A 315 -10.59 23.68 7.40
N CYS A 316 -10.26 22.72 6.57
CA CYS A 316 -9.14 22.79 5.64
C CYS A 316 -9.62 23.24 4.27
N LEU A 317 -9.18 24.42 3.84
CA LEU A 317 -9.44 24.95 2.51
C LEU A 317 -8.54 24.25 1.48
N LEU A 318 -9.13 23.66 0.45
CA LEU A 318 -8.39 22.90 -0.58
C LEU A 318 -7.80 23.78 -1.69
N TYR A 319 -8.23 25.03 -1.79
CA TYR A 319 -7.71 25.99 -2.75
C TYR A 319 -7.02 27.13 -2.01
N THR A 320 -5.74 27.35 -2.31
CA THR A 320 -5.02 28.55 -1.86
C THR A 320 -4.65 29.39 -3.08
N SER A 321 -5.37 30.48 -3.30
CA SER A 321 -4.81 31.59 -4.09
C SER A 321 -3.62 32.16 -3.31
N PRO A 322 -2.50 32.51 -3.97
CA PRO A 322 -1.42 33.21 -3.29
C PRO A 322 -1.99 34.42 -2.58
N SER A 323 -1.89 34.46 -1.25
CA SER A 323 -2.32 35.61 -0.48
C SER A 323 -1.50 36.83 -0.95
N PRO A 324 -2.10 38.03 -1.02
CA PRO A 324 -1.33 39.26 -1.24
C PRO A 324 -0.18 39.45 -0.26
N ARG A 325 -0.26 38.82 0.94
CA ARG A 325 0.80 38.78 1.94
C ARG A 325 1.97 37.85 1.58
N ASP A 326 1.74 36.82 0.75
CA ASP A 326 2.79 35.91 0.29
C ASP A 326 3.69 36.54 -0.78
N ARG A 327 3.22 37.59 -1.44
CA ARG A 327 3.99 38.35 -2.43
C ARG A 327 4.99 39.35 -1.80
N THR A 328 4.94 39.56 -0.49
CA THR A 328 5.80 40.52 0.21
C THR A 328 6.94 39.92 0.97
N ARG A 329 7.21 38.61 0.82
CA ARG A 329 8.35 37.90 1.40
C ARG A 329 9.28 37.35 0.31
N SER A 330 9.64 38.17 -0.65
CA SER A 330 10.77 37.90 -1.57
C SER A 330 11.97 38.73 -1.16
#